data_a44cfc8d6091bac79834f35e55fdf18d
#
_entry.id   a44cfc8d6091bac79834f35e55fdf18d
#
_cell.length_a   1.000
_cell.length_b   1.000
_cell.length_c   1.000
_cell.angle_alpha   90.00
_cell.angle_beta   90.00
_cell.angle_gamma   90.00
#
_symmetry.space_group_name_H-M   'P 1'
#
loop_
_entity.id
_entity.type
_entity.pdbx_description
1 polymer ?
#
loop_
_entity_poly.entity_id
_entity_poly.type
_entity_poly.pdbx_seq_one_letter_code
_entity_poly.pdbx_strand_id
1 'polypeptide(L)'
;MDKISVIVPVWNAHDYLERCVDSILGQTYTNLEILLVDDGSSDDSLAICQKYAEKDERVRVFHKENGGQASARNYALDHATGDFVGFVDNDDWIMPTMYERLHQLMTDYQADVGRCDDMQGKMEDSVSAEKADILVTEADEFFGLLYQDIWGGHVTDRLFRRSIIGDARFPHSKTIEDMRFMRVILPRIKREVSTNEKLFFYTIRENNTSMVYARTYINAYERAVEFQSRYQEALEKYPQYCNLLLKKASSFSCSAMKALIHEKKQKTQEYIALREFMRKYKKSILMLEDLQLRYKLFVFAAV
;
A
#
# COMPACT_ATOMS: atom_id res chain seq x y z
N MET A 1 -25.38 -13.20 -4.25
CA MET A 1 -24.62 -11.96 -3.99
C MET A 1 -23.25 -12.39 -3.55
N ASP A 2 -22.21 -11.93 -4.21
CA ASP A 2 -20.84 -12.29 -3.87
C ASP A 2 -20.47 -11.83 -2.46
N LYS A 3 -19.56 -12.52 -1.78
CA LYS A 3 -19.14 -12.18 -0.43
C LYS A 3 -17.85 -11.35 -0.47
N ILE A 4 -17.78 -10.30 0.33
CA ILE A 4 -16.57 -9.48 0.49
C ILE A 4 -15.98 -9.74 1.86
N SER A 5 -14.70 -10.12 1.91
CA SER A 5 -13.89 -10.16 3.14
C SER A 5 -13.21 -8.81 3.33
N VAL A 6 -13.54 -8.11 4.40
CA VAL A 6 -12.89 -6.85 4.78
C VAL A 6 -11.85 -7.12 5.86
N ILE A 7 -10.59 -6.85 5.56
CA ILE A 7 -9.44 -7.12 6.43
C ILE A 7 -9.00 -5.84 7.13
N VAL A 8 -8.97 -5.87 8.46
CA VAL A 8 -8.53 -4.77 9.31
C VAL A 8 -7.40 -5.24 10.22
N PRO A 9 -6.14 -4.88 9.95
CA PRO A 9 -5.04 -5.10 10.89
C PRO A 9 -5.17 -4.13 12.06
N VAL A 10 -5.14 -4.62 13.29
CA VAL A 10 -5.34 -3.81 14.49
C VAL A 10 -4.09 -3.86 15.37
N TRP A 11 -3.56 -2.69 15.72
CA TRP A 11 -2.49 -2.56 16.71
C TRP A 11 -2.51 -1.18 17.37
N ASN A 12 -2.77 -1.14 18.66
CA ASN A 12 -2.82 0.08 19.46
C ASN A 12 -3.66 1.19 18.80
N ALA A 13 -4.93 0.88 18.49
CA ALA A 13 -5.84 1.70 17.72
C ALA A 13 -7.05 2.21 18.52
N HIS A 14 -6.99 2.20 19.86
CA HIS A 14 -8.09 2.55 20.75
C HIS A 14 -8.91 3.78 20.30
N ASP A 15 -8.24 4.87 19.91
CA ASP A 15 -8.89 6.14 19.59
C ASP A 15 -9.61 6.16 18.21
N TYR A 16 -9.35 5.19 17.35
CA TYR A 16 -9.78 5.22 15.94
C TYR A 16 -10.63 4.03 15.54
N LEU A 17 -10.43 2.89 16.21
CA LEU A 17 -10.95 1.59 15.80
C LEU A 17 -12.47 1.54 15.72
N GLU A 18 -13.18 2.16 16.67
CA GLU A 18 -14.65 2.17 16.66
C GLU A 18 -15.18 2.85 15.37
N ARG A 19 -14.64 4.02 15.00
CA ARG A 19 -15.03 4.70 13.76
C ARG A 19 -14.74 3.85 12.53
N CYS A 20 -13.57 3.21 12.48
CA CYS A 20 -13.19 2.32 11.39
C CYS A 20 -14.21 1.20 11.24
N VAL A 21 -14.47 0.44 12.31
CA VAL A 21 -15.38 -0.71 12.27
C VAL A 21 -16.82 -0.28 11.99
N ASP A 22 -17.31 0.81 12.59
CA ASP A 22 -18.64 1.34 12.35
C ASP A 22 -18.84 1.71 10.87
N SER A 23 -17.83 2.29 10.21
CA SER A 23 -17.88 2.62 8.79
C SER A 23 -17.99 1.39 7.87
N ILE A 24 -17.40 0.26 8.29
CA ILE A 24 -17.47 -1.00 7.57
C ILE A 24 -18.82 -1.69 7.82
N LEU A 25 -19.31 -1.68 9.05
CA LEU A 25 -20.62 -2.24 9.41
C LEU A 25 -21.77 -1.47 8.77
N GLY A 26 -21.59 -0.15 8.58
CA GLY A 26 -22.54 0.75 7.93
C GLY A 26 -22.55 0.71 6.40
N GLN A 27 -21.83 -0.21 5.76
CA GLN A 27 -21.85 -0.34 4.29
C GLN A 27 -23.21 -0.74 3.76
N THR A 28 -23.63 -0.16 2.63
CA THR A 28 -24.85 -0.54 1.89
C THR A 28 -24.74 -1.94 1.30
N TYR A 29 -23.54 -2.40 0.99
CA TYR A 29 -23.26 -3.79 0.63
C TYR A 29 -23.27 -4.66 1.89
N THR A 30 -24.26 -5.54 2.04
CA THR A 30 -24.52 -6.26 3.29
C THR A 30 -23.81 -7.61 3.42
N ASN A 31 -23.46 -8.28 2.30
CA ASN A 31 -22.83 -9.61 2.34
C ASN A 31 -21.31 -9.49 2.61
N LEU A 32 -20.98 -9.08 3.83
CA LEU A 32 -19.61 -8.88 4.31
C LEU A 32 -19.21 -9.94 5.35
N GLU A 33 -17.92 -10.27 5.41
CA GLU A 33 -17.25 -10.74 6.61
C GLU A 33 -16.14 -9.76 6.97
N ILE A 34 -16.00 -9.44 8.24
CA ILE A 34 -15.06 -8.45 8.74
C ILE A 34 -14.03 -9.15 9.60
N LEU A 35 -12.79 -9.16 9.17
CA LEU A 35 -11.69 -9.87 9.85
C LEU A 35 -10.83 -8.86 10.60
N LEU A 36 -11.06 -8.71 11.90
CA LEU A 36 -10.26 -7.87 12.78
C LEU A 36 -9.11 -8.71 13.32
N VAL A 37 -7.89 -8.38 12.96
CA VAL A 37 -6.69 -9.11 13.42
C VAL A 37 -5.90 -8.23 14.36
N ASP A 38 -6.05 -8.46 15.66
CA ASP A 38 -5.24 -7.81 16.68
C ASP A 38 -3.82 -8.37 16.70
N ASP A 39 -2.87 -7.53 16.35
CA ASP A 39 -1.45 -7.86 16.22
C ASP A 39 -0.70 -7.58 17.55
N GLY A 40 -1.23 -8.08 18.67
CA GLY A 40 -0.63 -7.96 19.99
C GLY A 40 -0.70 -6.56 20.56
N SER A 41 -1.88 -5.92 20.53
CA SER A 41 -2.10 -4.61 21.13
C SER A 41 -1.87 -4.63 22.64
N SER A 42 -1.35 -3.54 23.18
CA SER A 42 -1.15 -3.32 24.60
C SER A 42 -2.19 -2.38 25.23
N ASP A 43 -3.05 -1.80 24.40
CA ASP A 43 -4.20 -0.97 24.79
C ASP A 43 -5.51 -1.77 24.74
N ASP A 44 -6.65 -1.08 24.81
CA ASP A 44 -7.99 -1.71 24.84
C ASP A 44 -8.49 -2.15 23.45
N SER A 45 -7.65 -2.09 22.39
CA SER A 45 -8.06 -2.42 21.01
C SER A 45 -8.65 -3.83 20.88
N LEU A 46 -8.04 -4.84 21.53
CA LEU A 46 -8.58 -6.21 21.51
C LEU A 46 -9.97 -6.29 22.15
N ALA A 47 -10.17 -5.60 23.28
CA ALA A 47 -11.48 -5.57 23.96
C ALA A 47 -12.55 -4.89 23.10
N ILE A 48 -12.19 -3.84 22.35
CA ILE A 48 -13.07 -3.19 21.38
C ILE A 48 -13.46 -4.18 20.28
N CYS A 49 -12.49 -4.89 19.67
CA CYS A 49 -12.74 -5.90 18.65
C CYS A 49 -13.75 -6.96 19.16
N GLN A 50 -13.54 -7.48 20.37
CA GLN A 50 -14.39 -8.50 20.96
C GLN A 50 -15.85 -8.02 21.15
N LYS A 51 -16.04 -6.77 21.59
CA LYS A 51 -17.38 -6.16 21.69
C LYS A 51 -18.11 -6.11 20.35
N TYR A 52 -17.40 -5.85 19.25
CA TYR A 52 -18.01 -5.87 17.91
C TYR A 52 -18.39 -7.27 17.47
N ALA A 53 -17.57 -8.28 17.73
CA ALA A 53 -17.89 -9.68 17.42
C ALA A 53 -19.11 -10.21 18.22
N GLU A 54 -19.32 -9.70 19.45
CA GLU A 54 -20.52 -10.02 20.24
C GLU A 54 -21.80 -9.38 19.68
N LYS A 55 -21.69 -8.25 18.97
CA LYS A 55 -22.83 -7.47 18.47
C LYS A 55 -23.23 -7.81 17.04
N ASP A 56 -22.30 -8.26 16.20
CA ASP A 56 -22.52 -8.50 14.77
C ASP A 56 -21.81 -9.77 14.32
N GLU A 57 -22.57 -10.75 13.85
CA GLU A 57 -22.06 -12.06 13.38
C GLU A 57 -21.13 -11.99 12.18
N ARG A 58 -21.12 -10.88 11.44
CA ARG A 58 -20.20 -10.65 10.33
C ARG A 58 -18.78 -10.40 10.80
N VAL A 59 -18.57 -10.04 12.08
CA VAL A 59 -17.27 -9.70 12.67
C VAL A 59 -16.62 -10.95 13.25
N ARG A 60 -15.40 -11.22 12.79
CA ARG A 60 -14.53 -12.29 13.30
C ARG A 60 -13.24 -11.68 13.83
N VAL A 61 -12.89 -12.00 15.07
CA VAL A 61 -11.71 -11.46 15.75
C VAL A 61 -10.64 -12.53 15.89
N PHE A 62 -9.42 -12.14 15.58
CA PHE A 62 -8.23 -12.94 15.79
C PHE A 62 -7.22 -12.15 16.61
N HIS A 63 -6.50 -12.86 17.48
CA HIS A 63 -5.41 -12.28 18.27
C HIS A 63 -4.12 -13.06 18.01
N LYS A 64 -3.00 -12.38 17.81
CA LYS A 64 -1.69 -12.99 17.63
C LYS A 64 -0.58 -12.13 18.23
N GLU A 65 0.59 -12.73 18.43
CA GLU A 65 1.79 -11.97 18.79
C GLU A 65 2.14 -10.94 17.71
N ASN A 66 2.65 -9.78 18.12
CA ASN A 66 2.99 -8.71 17.21
C ASN A 66 4.01 -9.15 16.16
N GLY A 67 3.65 -9.03 14.90
CA GLY A 67 4.45 -9.34 13.74
C GLY A 67 4.43 -8.24 12.67
N GLY A 68 3.75 -7.13 12.96
CA GLY A 68 3.55 -6.01 12.06
C GLY A 68 2.37 -6.17 11.11
N GLN A 69 1.98 -5.06 10.48
CA GLN A 69 0.79 -4.93 9.64
C GLN A 69 0.72 -5.99 8.53
N ALA A 70 1.83 -6.25 7.84
CA ALA A 70 1.92 -7.30 6.82
C ALA A 70 1.56 -8.69 7.38
N SER A 71 2.03 -9.01 8.60
CA SER A 71 1.73 -10.28 9.28
C SER A 71 0.26 -10.40 9.63
N ALA A 72 -0.36 -9.33 10.15
CA ALA A 72 -1.78 -9.30 10.47
C ALA A 72 -2.66 -9.45 9.21
N ARG A 73 -2.35 -8.73 8.12
CA ARG A 73 -3.05 -8.87 6.84
C ARG A 73 -2.91 -10.28 6.24
N ASN A 74 -1.72 -10.89 6.32
CA ASN A 74 -1.50 -12.25 5.85
C ASN A 74 -2.30 -13.27 6.65
N TYR A 75 -2.34 -13.10 7.97
CA TYR A 75 -3.15 -13.96 8.82
C TYR A 75 -4.64 -13.89 8.44
N ALA A 76 -5.16 -12.67 8.20
CA ALA A 76 -6.53 -12.50 7.74
C ALA A 76 -6.78 -13.11 6.35
N LEU A 77 -5.84 -12.97 5.40
CA LEU A 77 -5.94 -13.58 4.07
C LEU A 77 -6.07 -15.12 4.13
N ASP A 78 -5.39 -15.76 5.10
CA ASP A 78 -5.50 -17.21 5.31
C ASP A 78 -6.89 -17.65 5.82
N HIS A 79 -7.66 -16.71 6.38
CA HIS A 79 -9.00 -16.95 6.95
C HIS A 79 -10.14 -16.32 6.14
N ALA A 80 -9.82 -15.56 5.10
CA ALA A 80 -10.80 -14.91 4.23
C ALA A 80 -11.53 -15.93 3.35
N THR A 81 -12.85 -15.86 3.35
CA THR A 81 -13.72 -16.77 2.60
C THR A 81 -14.49 -16.09 1.47
N GLY A 82 -14.49 -14.75 1.40
CA GLY A 82 -15.19 -13.98 0.39
C GLY A 82 -14.67 -14.19 -1.03
N ASP A 83 -15.49 -13.87 -2.00
CA ASP A 83 -15.13 -13.85 -3.42
C ASP A 83 -14.23 -12.64 -3.75
N PHE A 84 -14.38 -11.59 -2.95
CA PHE A 84 -13.61 -10.35 -3.01
C PHE A 84 -12.95 -10.05 -1.66
N VAL A 85 -11.88 -9.25 -1.71
CA VAL A 85 -11.12 -8.81 -0.53
C VAL A 85 -10.91 -7.30 -0.60
N GLY A 86 -11.28 -6.61 0.48
CA GLY A 86 -10.93 -5.22 0.75
C GLY A 86 -10.04 -5.11 1.99
N PHE A 87 -9.25 -4.06 2.06
CA PHE A 87 -8.39 -3.74 3.20
C PHE A 87 -8.77 -2.36 3.73
N VAL A 88 -8.83 -2.21 5.06
CA VAL A 88 -9.03 -0.91 5.72
C VAL A 88 -8.07 -0.84 6.89
N ASP A 89 -7.29 0.24 6.97
CA ASP A 89 -6.40 0.45 8.11
C ASP A 89 -7.21 0.91 9.34
N ASN A 90 -6.78 0.52 10.52
CA ASN A 90 -7.55 0.70 11.77
C ASN A 90 -7.80 2.16 12.18
N ASP A 91 -7.13 3.10 11.56
CA ASP A 91 -7.27 4.55 11.78
C ASP A 91 -8.05 5.25 10.67
N ASP A 92 -8.35 4.55 9.58
CA ASP A 92 -9.09 5.06 8.42
C ASP A 92 -10.59 4.69 8.49
N TRP A 93 -11.38 5.23 7.58
CA TRP A 93 -12.80 4.90 7.44
C TRP A 93 -13.25 5.03 5.99
N ILE A 94 -14.39 4.41 5.68
CA ILE A 94 -14.91 4.32 4.31
C ILE A 94 -16.32 4.87 4.21
N MET A 95 -16.65 5.44 3.05
CA MET A 95 -18.01 5.94 2.77
C MET A 95 -19.01 4.77 2.69
N PRO A 96 -20.27 4.97 3.09
CA PRO A 96 -21.26 3.87 3.16
C PRO A 96 -21.45 3.08 1.87
N THR A 97 -21.19 3.68 0.72
CA THR A 97 -21.39 3.09 -0.60
C THR A 97 -20.15 2.51 -1.24
N MET A 98 -18.99 2.53 -0.57
CA MET A 98 -17.71 2.17 -1.20
C MET A 98 -17.72 0.77 -1.80
N TYR A 99 -18.05 -0.25 -1.02
CA TYR A 99 -18.01 -1.63 -1.51
C TYR A 99 -19.12 -1.95 -2.51
N GLU A 100 -20.32 -1.37 -2.35
CA GLU A 100 -21.38 -1.50 -3.35
C GLU A 100 -20.93 -0.91 -4.69
N ARG A 101 -20.36 0.30 -4.66
CA ARG A 101 -19.91 0.99 -5.86
C ARG A 101 -18.77 0.28 -6.57
N LEU A 102 -17.72 -0.13 -5.82
CA LEU A 102 -16.60 -0.85 -6.40
C LEU A 102 -17.02 -2.21 -6.96
N HIS A 103 -17.85 -2.96 -6.22
CA HIS A 103 -18.37 -4.24 -6.70
C HIS A 103 -19.20 -4.09 -7.98
N GLN A 104 -20.08 -3.06 -8.04
CA GLN A 104 -20.87 -2.75 -9.23
C GLN A 104 -19.98 -2.46 -10.43
N LEU A 105 -18.97 -1.56 -10.27
CA LEU A 105 -18.03 -1.24 -11.33
C LEU A 105 -17.26 -2.48 -11.80
N MET A 106 -16.76 -3.28 -10.87
CA MET A 106 -16.04 -4.51 -11.22
C MET A 106 -16.91 -5.52 -11.97
N THR A 107 -18.20 -5.55 -11.69
CA THR A 107 -19.17 -6.40 -12.39
C THR A 107 -19.45 -5.87 -13.80
N ASP A 108 -19.77 -4.59 -13.91
CA ASP A 108 -20.12 -3.95 -15.18
C ASP A 108 -18.97 -3.98 -16.20
N TYR A 109 -17.75 -3.78 -15.72
CA TYR A 109 -16.52 -3.74 -16.56
C TYR A 109 -15.74 -5.05 -16.57
N GLN A 110 -16.23 -6.11 -15.89
CA GLN A 110 -15.56 -7.42 -15.76
C GLN A 110 -14.11 -7.26 -15.25
N ALA A 111 -13.92 -6.39 -14.27
CA ALA A 111 -12.61 -6.06 -13.74
C ALA A 111 -12.18 -7.00 -12.60
N ASP A 112 -10.87 -7.15 -12.45
CA ASP A 112 -10.23 -7.93 -11.39
C ASP A 112 -10.01 -7.07 -10.14
N VAL A 113 -9.87 -5.74 -10.34
CA VAL A 113 -9.67 -4.75 -9.27
C VAL A 113 -10.58 -3.55 -9.53
N GLY A 114 -11.25 -3.10 -8.47
CA GLY A 114 -11.95 -1.81 -8.43
C GLY A 114 -11.21 -0.84 -7.54
N ARG A 115 -11.06 0.43 -7.95
CA ARG A 115 -10.37 1.47 -7.18
C ARG A 115 -11.22 2.74 -7.12
N CYS A 116 -11.19 3.40 -5.96
CA CYS A 116 -11.73 4.75 -5.78
C CYS A 116 -10.62 5.74 -5.42
N ASP A 117 -10.97 7.03 -5.40
CA ASP A 117 -10.08 8.05 -4.85
C ASP A 117 -10.22 8.14 -3.32
N ASP A 118 -9.17 8.68 -2.70
CA ASP A 118 -9.14 8.98 -1.27
C ASP A 118 -9.45 10.45 -0.97
N MET A 119 -9.88 10.67 0.26
CA MET A 119 -9.95 11.98 0.89
C MET A 119 -8.91 12.06 2.00
N GLN A 120 -8.31 13.25 2.16
CA GLN A 120 -7.38 13.54 3.25
C GLN A 120 -7.85 14.82 3.94
N GLY A 121 -7.81 14.87 5.27
CA GLY A 121 -8.15 16.09 5.99
C GLY A 121 -9.12 15.88 7.15
N LYS A 122 -9.89 16.93 7.50
CA LYS A 122 -10.90 16.87 8.55
C LYS A 122 -12.25 16.49 7.96
N MET A 123 -13.04 15.78 8.75
CA MET A 123 -14.33 15.16 8.43
C MET A 123 -15.41 16.15 7.89
N GLU A 124 -15.16 17.45 7.94
CA GLU A 124 -16.11 18.52 7.57
C GLU A 124 -16.10 18.89 6.08
N ASP A 125 -15.13 18.36 5.31
CA ASP A 125 -15.04 18.61 3.88
C ASP A 125 -16.06 17.74 3.14
N SER A 126 -17.30 18.21 3.03
CA SER A 126 -18.39 17.54 2.31
C SER A 126 -18.02 17.33 0.84
N VAL A 127 -18.12 16.09 0.41
CA VAL A 127 -17.88 15.69 -0.99
C VAL A 127 -19.00 16.27 -1.87
N SER A 128 -18.69 17.22 -2.73
CA SER A 128 -19.57 17.56 -3.85
C SER A 128 -19.60 16.39 -4.82
N ALA A 129 -20.79 15.95 -5.19
CA ALA A 129 -20.97 14.94 -6.23
C ALA A 129 -20.61 15.55 -7.60
N GLU A 130 -19.32 15.62 -7.91
CA GLU A 130 -18.91 15.77 -9.30
C GLU A 130 -19.29 14.48 -10.05
N LYS A 131 -19.58 14.63 -11.35
CA LYS A 131 -19.88 13.47 -12.19
C LYS A 131 -18.73 12.47 -12.10
N ALA A 132 -19.06 11.24 -11.75
CA ALA A 132 -18.07 10.18 -11.61
C ALA A 132 -17.39 9.90 -12.96
N ASP A 133 -16.07 10.08 -13.00
CA ASP A 133 -15.25 9.66 -14.14
C ASP A 133 -14.82 8.21 -13.91
N ILE A 134 -15.04 7.37 -14.92
CA ILE A 134 -14.66 5.97 -14.88
C ILE A 134 -13.51 5.76 -15.85
N LEU A 135 -12.42 5.17 -15.34
CA LEU A 135 -11.26 4.77 -16.13
C LEU A 135 -11.10 3.25 -16.06
N VAL A 136 -10.95 2.63 -17.22
CA VAL A 136 -10.61 1.21 -17.35
C VAL A 136 -9.18 1.10 -17.81
N THR A 137 -8.37 0.33 -17.07
CA THR A 137 -6.94 0.10 -17.36
C THR A 137 -6.73 -1.38 -17.67
N GLU A 138 -6.16 -1.68 -18.82
CA GLU A 138 -5.86 -3.06 -19.24
C GLU A 138 -4.43 -3.48 -18.81
N ALA A 139 -4.16 -4.78 -18.80
CA ALA A 139 -2.91 -5.37 -18.29
C ALA A 139 -1.63 -4.71 -18.83
N ASP A 140 -1.61 -4.39 -20.11
CA ASP A 140 -0.41 -3.83 -20.78
C ASP A 140 -0.07 -2.41 -20.26
N GLU A 141 -1.04 -1.68 -19.75
CA GLU A 141 -0.88 -0.34 -19.20
C GLU A 141 -0.38 -0.36 -17.76
N PHE A 142 -0.72 -1.41 -16.98
CA PHE A 142 -0.36 -1.50 -15.55
C PHE A 142 1.13 -1.44 -15.30
N PHE A 143 1.92 -2.12 -16.12
CA PHE A 143 3.38 -2.10 -15.97
C PHE A 143 3.92 -0.68 -16.10
N GLY A 144 3.40 0.10 -17.06
CA GLY A 144 3.76 1.50 -17.22
C GLY A 144 3.41 2.32 -15.98
N LEU A 145 2.21 2.18 -15.46
CA LEU A 145 1.72 2.92 -14.30
C LEU A 145 2.47 2.54 -13.02
N LEU A 146 2.75 1.25 -12.82
CA LEU A 146 3.55 0.78 -11.69
C LEU A 146 4.97 1.36 -11.71
N TYR A 147 5.62 1.34 -12.86
CA TYR A 147 6.98 1.86 -13.00
C TYR A 147 7.05 3.37 -12.89
N GLN A 148 6.02 4.08 -13.34
CA GLN A 148 5.89 5.52 -13.16
C GLN A 148 5.49 5.90 -11.72
N ASP A 149 5.10 4.93 -10.87
CA ASP A 149 4.61 5.17 -9.50
C ASP A 149 3.29 5.97 -9.49
N ILE A 150 2.53 5.92 -10.59
CA ILE A 150 1.26 6.60 -10.74
C ILE A 150 0.13 5.76 -10.16
N TRP A 151 0.28 4.44 -10.24
CA TRP A 151 -0.76 3.49 -9.83
C TRP A 151 -0.94 3.39 -8.31
N GLY A 152 -0.08 4.05 -7.51
CA GLY A 152 -0.10 4.03 -6.05
C GLY A 152 -0.01 2.61 -5.47
N GLY A 153 0.88 2.40 -4.52
CA GLY A 153 1.08 1.08 -3.89
C GLY A 153 0.04 0.74 -2.82
N HIS A 154 -1.02 1.56 -2.64
CA HIS A 154 -2.00 1.36 -1.58
C HIS A 154 -2.96 0.22 -1.90
N VAL A 155 -3.44 -0.48 -0.88
CA VAL A 155 -4.44 -1.54 -1.00
C VAL A 155 -5.80 -1.13 -0.42
N THR A 156 -5.84 -0.04 0.33
CA THR A 156 -7.01 0.37 1.12
C THR A 156 -8.09 1.08 0.30
N ASP A 157 -7.72 1.70 -0.82
CA ASP A 157 -8.62 2.34 -1.78
C ASP A 157 -9.20 1.37 -2.82
N ARG A 158 -9.03 0.04 -2.60
CA ARG A 158 -9.33 -1.00 -3.60
C ARG A 158 -10.20 -2.12 -3.08
N LEU A 159 -10.89 -2.73 -4.03
CA LEU A 159 -11.53 -4.04 -3.89
C LEU A 159 -10.89 -5.00 -4.89
N PHE A 160 -10.47 -6.16 -4.41
CA PHE A 160 -9.76 -7.16 -5.20
C PHE A 160 -10.62 -8.41 -5.39
N ARG A 161 -10.66 -8.97 -6.58
CA ARG A 161 -11.15 -10.33 -6.75
C ARG A 161 -10.18 -11.29 -6.05
N ARG A 162 -10.67 -12.12 -5.09
CA ARG A 162 -9.80 -12.98 -4.27
C ARG A 162 -8.93 -13.93 -5.09
N SER A 163 -9.41 -14.36 -6.26
CA SER A 163 -8.65 -15.26 -7.15
C SER A 163 -7.32 -14.66 -7.66
N ILE A 164 -7.22 -13.32 -7.80
CA ILE A 164 -5.94 -12.69 -8.19
C ILE A 164 -4.95 -12.66 -7.02
N ILE A 165 -5.44 -12.51 -5.80
CA ILE A 165 -4.57 -12.60 -4.62
C ILE A 165 -4.02 -14.03 -4.51
N GLY A 166 -4.89 -15.02 -4.54
CA GLY A 166 -4.50 -16.43 -4.48
C GLY A 166 -3.57 -16.72 -3.30
N ASP A 167 -2.39 -17.21 -3.61
CA ASP A 167 -1.32 -17.53 -2.67
C ASP A 167 -0.38 -16.35 -2.33
N ALA A 168 -0.58 -15.18 -2.96
CA ALA A 168 0.25 -14.01 -2.68
C ALA A 168 0.06 -13.54 -1.24
N ARG A 169 1.17 -13.15 -0.62
CA ARG A 169 1.20 -12.61 0.75
C ARG A 169 2.01 -11.32 0.78
N PHE A 170 1.67 -10.44 1.71
CA PHE A 170 2.44 -9.22 1.96
C PHE A 170 3.85 -9.60 2.39
N PRO A 171 4.89 -9.14 1.68
CA PRO A 171 6.27 -9.37 2.11
C PRO A 171 6.57 -8.61 3.40
N HIS A 172 7.48 -9.15 4.21
CA HIS A 172 7.95 -8.42 5.38
C HIS A 172 8.64 -7.12 4.95
N SER A 173 8.07 -6.01 5.38
CA SER A 173 8.57 -4.65 5.16
C SER A 173 8.05 -3.75 6.28
N LYS A 174 8.79 -2.70 6.60
CA LYS A 174 8.37 -1.74 7.63
C LYS A 174 7.56 -0.57 7.07
N THR A 175 7.69 -0.30 5.77
CA THR A 175 7.17 0.96 5.21
C THR A 175 6.56 0.86 3.81
N ILE A 176 6.78 -0.23 3.08
CA ILE A 176 6.34 -0.39 1.68
C ILE A 176 5.78 -1.79 1.39
N GLU A 177 5.22 -2.46 2.39
CA GLU A 177 4.65 -3.80 2.24
C GLU A 177 3.54 -3.83 1.18
N ASP A 178 2.71 -2.79 1.12
CA ASP A 178 1.64 -2.64 0.14
C ASP A 178 2.20 -2.55 -1.29
N MET A 179 3.18 -1.68 -1.50
CA MET A 179 3.84 -1.51 -2.81
C MET A 179 4.45 -2.82 -3.29
N ARG A 180 5.04 -3.60 -2.40
CA ARG A 180 5.62 -4.90 -2.70
C ARG A 180 4.54 -5.95 -2.97
N PHE A 181 3.47 -5.95 -2.19
CA PHE A 181 2.32 -6.84 -2.41
C PHE A 181 1.67 -6.56 -3.76
N MET A 182 1.41 -5.29 -4.07
CA MET A 182 0.85 -4.89 -5.36
C MET A 182 1.72 -5.37 -6.53
N ARG A 183 3.03 -5.28 -6.41
CA ARG A 183 3.96 -5.80 -7.44
C ARG A 183 3.84 -7.32 -7.64
N VAL A 184 3.58 -8.08 -6.56
CA VAL A 184 3.42 -9.55 -6.64
C VAL A 184 2.13 -9.92 -7.36
N ILE A 185 1.01 -9.22 -7.11
CA ILE A 185 -0.28 -9.55 -7.71
C ILE A 185 -0.49 -8.92 -9.09
N LEU A 186 0.25 -7.86 -9.41
CA LEU A 186 0.10 -7.11 -10.67
C LEU A 186 0.11 -7.99 -11.93
N PRO A 187 1.00 -8.98 -12.10
CA PRO A 187 0.99 -9.84 -13.29
C PRO A 187 -0.27 -10.70 -13.43
N ARG A 188 -1.10 -10.77 -12.40
CA ARG A 188 -2.35 -11.54 -12.38
C ARG A 188 -3.56 -10.70 -12.74
N ILE A 189 -3.44 -9.37 -12.70
CA ILE A 189 -4.50 -8.41 -13.00
C ILE A 189 -4.60 -8.25 -14.51
N LYS A 190 -5.77 -8.51 -15.07
CA LYS A 190 -6.06 -8.29 -16.49
C LYS A 190 -6.71 -6.92 -16.70
N ARG A 191 -7.55 -6.49 -15.75
CA ARG A 191 -8.30 -5.24 -15.85
C ARG A 191 -8.53 -4.63 -14.48
N GLU A 192 -8.25 -3.32 -14.36
CA GLU A 192 -8.69 -2.48 -13.25
C GLU A 192 -9.78 -1.52 -13.75
N VAL A 193 -10.79 -1.25 -12.93
CA VAL A 193 -11.71 -0.15 -13.11
C VAL A 193 -11.55 0.83 -11.96
N SER A 194 -11.39 2.11 -12.25
CA SER A 194 -11.26 3.14 -11.23
C SER A 194 -12.29 4.25 -11.40
N THR A 195 -12.62 4.90 -10.30
CA THR A 195 -13.48 6.07 -10.25
C THR A 195 -12.79 7.18 -9.44
N ASN A 196 -13.06 8.44 -9.80
CA ASN A 196 -12.62 9.61 -9.05
C ASN A 196 -13.56 9.93 -7.86
N GLU A 197 -14.54 9.06 -7.59
CA GLU A 197 -15.38 9.16 -6.40
C GLU A 197 -14.52 8.93 -5.15
N LYS A 198 -14.59 9.88 -4.21
CA LYS A 198 -13.83 9.84 -2.95
C LYS A 198 -14.58 9.00 -1.92
N LEU A 199 -14.29 7.70 -1.90
CA LEU A 199 -15.01 6.73 -1.08
C LEU A 199 -14.19 6.19 0.10
N PHE A 200 -12.90 6.49 0.14
CA PHE A 200 -11.97 6.12 1.20
C PHE A 200 -11.47 7.38 1.91
N PHE A 201 -11.37 7.38 3.24
CA PHE A 201 -10.86 8.49 4.00
C PHE A 201 -9.58 8.13 4.75
N TYR A 202 -8.48 8.76 4.36
CA TYR A 202 -7.19 8.62 5.00
C TYR A 202 -7.06 9.58 6.19
N THR A 203 -6.90 9.03 7.38
CA THR A 203 -6.77 9.81 8.62
C THR A 203 -5.34 10.29 8.82
N ILE A 204 -5.14 11.61 8.81
CA ILE A 204 -3.83 12.21 9.12
C ILE A 204 -3.68 12.37 10.63
N ARG A 205 -2.67 11.73 11.21
CA ARG A 205 -2.29 11.86 12.61
C ARG A 205 -0.77 12.03 12.74
N GLU A 206 -0.32 12.65 13.82
CA GLU A 206 1.12 12.94 14.03
C GLU A 206 2.01 11.70 14.07
N ASN A 207 1.46 10.55 14.46
CA ASN A 207 2.16 9.29 14.62
C ASN A 207 1.86 8.26 13.52
N ASN A 208 1.34 8.67 12.37
CA ASN A 208 1.18 7.74 11.24
C ASN A 208 2.51 7.07 10.91
N THR A 209 2.46 5.76 10.66
CA THR A 209 3.65 4.97 10.29
C THR A 209 4.41 5.61 9.14
N SER A 210 3.70 6.08 8.12
CA SER A 210 4.27 6.80 6.99
C SER A 210 5.03 8.08 7.40
N MET A 211 4.53 8.85 8.37
CA MET A 211 5.18 10.08 8.84
C MET A 211 6.38 9.79 9.76
N VAL A 212 6.24 8.81 10.65
CA VAL A 212 7.33 8.39 11.56
C VAL A 212 8.52 7.87 10.76
N TYR A 213 8.27 6.97 9.81
CA TYR A 213 9.35 6.39 9.00
C TYR A 213 9.84 7.29 7.88
N ALA A 214 9.06 8.27 7.41
CA ALA A 214 9.52 9.24 6.40
C ALA A 214 10.79 10.00 6.83
N ARG A 215 11.01 10.13 8.15
CA ARG A 215 12.18 10.81 8.74
C ARG A 215 13.37 9.87 9.01
N THR A 216 13.21 8.56 8.76
CA THR A 216 14.24 7.56 8.99
C THR A 216 14.91 7.13 7.68
N TYR A 217 16.11 6.57 7.77
CA TYR A 217 16.76 5.97 6.59
C TYR A 217 16.01 4.75 6.07
N ILE A 218 15.17 4.10 6.91
CA ILE A 218 14.51 2.83 6.60
C ILE A 218 13.60 2.96 5.39
N ASN A 219 12.72 3.97 5.36
CA ASN A 219 11.83 4.20 4.22
C ASN A 219 12.61 4.43 2.92
N ALA A 220 13.60 5.32 2.96
CA ALA A 220 14.44 5.60 1.79
C ALA A 220 15.22 4.34 1.35
N TYR A 221 15.70 3.54 2.30
CA TYR A 221 16.39 2.29 2.01
C TYR A 221 15.49 1.25 1.36
N GLU A 222 14.31 0.97 1.93
CA GLU A 222 13.37 0.00 1.39
C GLU A 222 12.92 0.40 -0.02
N ARG A 223 12.61 1.70 -0.25
CA ARG A 223 12.30 2.22 -1.58
C ARG A 223 13.50 2.11 -2.54
N ALA A 224 14.72 2.41 -2.08
CA ALA A 224 15.90 2.25 -2.91
C ALA A 224 16.05 0.80 -3.40
N VAL A 225 15.96 -0.16 -2.50
CA VAL A 225 16.07 -1.59 -2.82
C VAL A 225 14.94 -2.02 -3.78
N GLU A 226 13.71 -1.56 -3.55
CA GLU A 226 12.58 -1.86 -4.42
C GLU A 226 12.80 -1.31 -5.84
N PHE A 227 13.19 -0.04 -5.98
CA PHE A 227 13.45 0.55 -7.30
C PHE A 227 14.71 0.00 -7.97
N GLN A 228 15.72 -0.41 -7.20
CA GLN A 228 16.87 -1.14 -7.75
C GLN A 228 16.42 -2.49 -8.35
N SER A 229 15.56 -3.23 -7.65
CA SER A 229 15.01 -4.50 -8.15
C SER A 229 14.17 -4.30 -9.42
N ARG A 230 13.31 -3.28 -9.45
CA ARG A 230 12.53 -2.93 -10.65
C ARG A 230 13.43 -2.52 -11.82
N TYR A 231 14.50 -1.80 -11.55
CA TYR A 231 15.48 -1.42 -12.57
C TYR A 231 16.18 -2.64 -13.18
N GLN A 232 16.57 -3.63 -12.35
CA GLN A 232 17.15 -4.87 -12.85
C GLN A 232 16.17 -5.63 -13.76
N GLU A 233 14.91 -5.74 -13.38
CA GLU A 233 13.87 -6.36 -14.18
C GLU A 233 13.65 -5.61 -15.50
N ALA A 234 13.65 -4.28 -15.45
CA ALA A 234 13.44 -3.45 -16.64
C ALA A 234 14.56 -3.53 -17.64
N LEU A 235 15.80 -3.76 -17.22
CA LEU A 235 16.92 -3.99 -18.16
C LEU A 235 16.66 -5.16 -19.12
N GLU A 236 15.93 -6.16 -18.67
CA GLU A 236 15.63 -7.36 -19.45
C GLU A 236 14.28 -7.28 -20.18
N LYS A 237 13.26 -6.75 -19.52
CA LYS A 237 11.87 -6.87 -19.97
C LYS A 237 11.25 -5.54 -20.43
N TYR A 238 11.69 -4.40 -19.88
CA TYR A 238 11.02 -3.11 -20.03
C TYR A 238 12.02 -1.95 -20.21
N PRO A 239 12.88 -1.99 -21.23
CA PRO A 239 13.99 -1.03 -21.41
C PRO A 239 13.54 0.43 -21.48
N GLN A 240 12.30 0.70 -21.92
CA GLN A 240 11.73 2.04 -21.98
C GLN A 240 11.60 2.72 -20.59
N TYR A 241 11.54 1.95 -19.50
CA TYR A 241 11.43 2.48 -18.13
C TYR A 241 12.77 2.57 -17.38
N CYS A 242 13.89 2.12 -17.97
CA CYS A 242 15.18 2.05 -17.31
C CYS A 242 15.65 3.41 -16.75
N ASN A 243 15.55 4.48 -17.53
CA ASN A 243 15.99 5.80 -17.08
C ASN A 243 15.17 6.30 -15.88
N LEU A 244 13.86 6.12 -15.91
CA LEU A 244 12.96 6.50 -14.82
C LEU A 244 13.28 5.72 -13.54
N LEU A 245 13.42 4.41 -13.67
CA LEU A 245 13.68 3.53 -12.51
C LEU A 245 15.08 3.76 -11.93
N LEU A 246 16.09 3.96 -12.79
CA LEU A 246 17.44 4.30 -12.34
C LEU A 246 17.46 5.64 -11.60
N LYS A 247 16.71 6.64 -12.09
CA LYS A 247 16.54 7.93 -11.41
C LYS A 247 15.94 7.76 -10.01
N LYS A 248 14.83 7.01 -9.89
CA LYS A 248 14.18 6.73 -8.60
C LYS A 248 15.10 5.94 -7.67
N ALA A 249 15.69 4.84 -8.13
CA ALA A 249 16.64 4.03 -7.39
C ALA A 249 17.81 4.87 -6.86
N SER A 250 18.38 5.73 -7.70
CA SER A 250 19.52 6.59 -7.33
C SER A 250 19.09 7.66 -6.32
N SER A 251 17.94 8.29 -6.50
CA SER A 251 17.43 9.33 -5.59
C SER A 251 17.18 8.78 -4.18
N PHE A 252 16.52 7.63 -4.07
CA PHE A 252 16.28 6.97 -2.79
C PHE A 252 17.59 6.43 -2.17
N SER A 253 18.49 5.86 -2.98
CA SER A 253 19.81 5.43 -2.51
C SER A 253 20.60 6.59 -1.93
N CYS A 254 20.65 7.73 -2.60
CA CYS A 254 21.31 8.94 -2.09
C CYS A 254 20.68 9.41 -0.77
N SER A 255 19.35 9.39 -0.68
CA SER A 255 18.64 9.81 0.54
C SER A 255 18.95 8.88 1.72
N ALA A 256 18.89 7.57 1.50
CA ALA A 256 19.22 6.57 2.51
C ALA A 256 20.70 6.64 2.93
N MET A 257 21.62 6.75 1.98
CA MET A 257 23.06 6.88 2.28
C MET A 257 23.35 8.15 3.09
N LYS A 258 22.73 9.29 2.77
CA LYS A 258 22.89 10.53 3.56
C LYS A 258 22.40 10.35 4.99
N ALA A 259 21.23 9.74 5.18
CA ALA A 259 20.72 9.45 6.52
C ALA A 259 21.62 8.50 7.31
N LEU A 260 22.12 7.42 6.66
CA LEU A 260 23.07 6.49 7.28
C LEU A 260 24.41 7.15 7.63
N ILE A 261 24.90 8.11 6.82
CA ILE A 261 26.09 8.90 7.15
C ILE A 261 25.83 9.77 8.38
N HIS A 262 24.69 10.45 8.43
CA HIS A 262 24.31 11.28 9.58
C HIS A 262 24.24 10.45 10.87
N GLU A 263 23.73 9.21 10.80
CA GLU A 263 23.65 8.26 11.91
C GLU A 263 24.99 7.53 12.19
N LYS A 264 26.07 7.84 11.48
CA LYS A 264 27.38 7.18 11.58
C LYS A 264 27.34 5.66 11.30
N LYS A 265 26.47 5.25 10.39
CA LYS A 265 26.20 3.84 10.01
C LYS A 265 26.83 3.43 8.67
N GLN A 266 27.95 4.04 8.25
CA GLN A 266 28.58 3.76 6.94
C GLN A 266 29.22 2.36 6.83
N LYS A 267 29.31 1.63 7.94
CA LYS A 267 29.84 0.25 7.98
C LYS A 267 28.76 -0.82 7.91
N THR A 268 27.48 -0.43 7.86
CA THR A 268 26.36 -1.40 7.80
C THR A 268 26.22 -2.01 6.41
N GLN A 269 25.62 -3.19 6.34
CA GLN A 269 25.38 -3.89 5.07
C GLN A 269 24.49 -3.07 4.14
N GLU A 270 23.50 -2.37 4.70
CA GLU A 270 22.62 -1.48 3.94
C GLU A 270 23.40 -0.39 3.20
N TYR A 271 24.30 0.30 3.89
CA TYR A 271 25.11 1.35 3.27
C TYR A 271 26.02 0.79 2.18
N ILE A 272 26.67 -0.36 2.46
CA ILE A 272 27.56 -1.03 1.52
C ILE A 272 26.80 -1.42 0.25
N ALA A 273 25.65 -2.07 0.38
CA ALA A 273 24.82 -2.50 -0.73
C ALA A 273 24.36 -1.32 -1.62
N LEU A 274 23.89 -0.22 -0.99
CA LEU A 274 23.53 0.99 -1.72
C LEU A 274 24.72 1.58 -2.49
N ARG A 275 25.90 1.63 -1.85
CA ARG A 275 27.11 2.15 -2.48
C ARG A 275 27.57 1.30 -3.65
N GLU A 276 27.49 -0.02 -3.54
CA GLU A 276 27.83 -0.95 -4.62
C GLU A 276 26.92 -0.75 -5.83
N PHE A 277 25.61 -0.67 -5.63
CA PHE A 277 24.67 -0.35 -6.70
C PHE A 277 25.02 0.97 -7.38
N MET A 278 25.20 2.03 -6.62
CA MET A 278 25.52 3.36 -7.13
C MET A 278 26.86 3.39 -7.89
N ARG A 279 27.85 2.62 -7.43
CA ARG A 279 29.15 2.47 -8.10
C ARG A 279 29.02 1.71 -9.42
N LYS A 280 28.26 0.60 -9.41
CA LYS A 280 28.01 -0.21 -10.63
C LYS A 280 27.40 0.63 -11.76
N TYR A 281 26.46 1.50 -11.44
CA TYR A 281 25.72 2.30 -12.42
C TYR A 281 26.15 3.77 -12.47
N LYS A 282 27.28 4.15 -11.85
CA LYS A 282 27.76 5.53 -11.73
C LYS A 282 27.68 6.32 -13.04
N LYS A 283 28.21 5.77 -14.13
CA LYS A 283 28.23 6.43 -15.45
C LYS A 283 26.79 6.70 -15.94
N SER A 284 25.94 5.69 -15.92
CA SER A 284 24.53 5.82 -16.36
C SER A 284 23.78 6.84 -15.49
N ILE A 285 23.98 6.83 -14.15
CA ILE A 285 23.35 7.77 -13.22
C ILE A 285 23.74 9.22 -13.52
N LEU A 286 25.03 9.47 -13.78
CA LEU A 286 25.51 10.82 -14.09
C LEU A 286 25.00 11.35 -15.44
N MET A 287 24.68 10.44 -16.36
CA MET A 287 24.11 10.77 -17.67
C MET A 287 22.59 11.03 -17.65
N LEU A 288 21.88 10.72 -16.56
CA LEU A 288 20.45 11.00 -16.46
C LEU A 288 20.19 12.50 -16.52
N GLU A 289 19.44 12.98 -17.52
CA GLU A 289 19.17 14.41 -17.70
C GLU A 289 18.37 14.98 -16.54
N ASP A 290 17.32 14.29 -16.13
CA ASP A 290 16.35 14.73 -15.10
C ASP A 290 16.78 14.46 -13.66
N LEU A 291 17.96 13.91 -13.39
CA LEU A 291 18.42 13.71 -12.03
C LEU A 291 18.92 15.03 -11.44
N GLN A 292 18.38 15.42 -10.28
CA GLN A 292 18.76 16.66 -9.61
C GLN A 292 20.27 16.75 -9.38
N LEU A 293 20.86 17.93 -9.63
CA LEU A 293 22.29 18.17 -9.53
C LEU A 293 22.88 17.77 -8.17
N ARG A 294 22.14 18.01 -7.07
CA ARG A 294 22.55 17.57 -5.72
C ARG A 294 22.82 16.08 -5.59
N TYR A 295 22.07 15.24 -6.31
CA TYR A 295 22.28 13.79 -6.34
C TYR A 295 23.48 13.43 -7.21
N LYS A 296 23.64 14.06 -8.38
CA LYS A 296 24.82 13.87 -9.24
C LYS A 296 26.11 14.21 -8.50
N LEU A 297 26.15 15.34 -7.76
CA LEU A 297 27.31 15.74 -6.94
C LEU A 297 27.56 14.72 -5.82
N PHE A 298 26.53 14.23 -5.16
CA PHE A 298 26.68 13.21 -4.13
C PHE A 298 27.26 11.90 -4.70
N VAL A 299 26.76 11.43 -5.85
CA VAL A 299 27.27 10.23 -6.53
C VAL A 299 28.72 10.41 -6.96
N PHE A 300 29.07 11.59 -7.43
CA PHE A 300 30.45 11.89 -7.83
C PHE A 300 31.42 11.83 -6.65
N ALA A 301 31.02 12.37 -5.49
CA ALA A 301 31.91 12.53 -4.32
C ALA A 301 31.92 11.32 -3.37
N ALA A 302 30.78 10.62 -3.20
CA ALA A 302 30.62 9.59 -2.16
C ALA A 302 30.68 8.14 -2.69
N VAL A 303 30.67 7.97 -4.00
CA VAL A 303 30.60 6.69 -4.71
C VAL A 303 31.78 6.53 -5.67
#